data_5de228db31057b1adb7097f6293a2fc0
#
_entry.id   5de228db31057b1adb7097f6293a2fc0
#
_cell.length_a   1.000
_cell.length_b   1.000
_cell.length_c   1.000
_cell.angle_alpha   90.00
_cell.angle_beta   90.00
_cell.angle_gamma   90.00
#
_symmetry.space_group_name_H-M   'P 1'
#
loop_
_entity.id
_entity.type
_entity.pdbx_description
1 polymer ?
#
loop_
_entity_poly.entity_id
_entity_poly.type
_entity_poly.pdbx_seq_one_letter_code
_entity_poly.pdbx_strand_id
1 'polypeptide(L)'
;MEKQMEICERFAGKHIVKRNGSVKPFDVTKIVSAVTRAGKATGEFGEAKALDLVCAYVLPRLDEKSTLCIELVQDAVEHALFEAGCFKTLRAYIVYRETRTKARDAKQSWVNVESSINEYLDQIDWRVNANANQGYSLGGLILNVSGKVMANYWLNFIYPAEVGRAHREADLHIHDLDMLSGYCAGWSLRTLLNEGLNGVAGKVEAAAPKHLSSATGQIVNFLGTMQNEWAGAQAFSSFDTYLAPFIRKDNLPYAEVLQCMQELIYNLNVPSRWGTQTPF
;
A
#
# COMPACT_ATOMS: atom_id res chain seq x y z
N MET A 1 14.23 -41.12 -28.70
CA MET A 1 13.27 -40.41 -29.56
C MET A 1 11.83 -40.88 -29.30
N GLU A 2 11.50 -42.17 -29.43
CA GLU A 2 10.12 -42.65 -29.19
C GLU A 2 9.56 -42.31 -27.81
N LYS A 3 10.29 -42.55 -26.71
CA LYS A 3 9.88 -42.18 -25.35
C LYS A 3 9.70 -40.67 -25.12
N GLN A 4 10.46 -39.86 -25.85
CA GLN A 4 10.35 -38.42 -25.77
C GLN A 4 9.09 -37.88 -26.49
N MET A 5 8.74 -38.50 -27.63
CA MET A 5 7.50 -38.21 -28.34
C MET A 5 6.28 -38.64 -27.51
N GLU A 6 6.30 -39.84 -26.95
CA GLU A 6 5.20 -40.37 -26.13
C GLU A 6 4.89 -39.48 -24.90
N ILE A 7 5.93 -38.97 -24.22
CA ILE A 7 5.71 -38.11 -23.04
C ILE A 7 5.18 -36.73 -23.44
N CYS A 8 5.62 -36.19 -24.59
CA CYS A 8 5.09 -34.94 -25.11
C CYS A 8 3.61 -35.06 -25.53
N GLU A 9 3.21 -36.20 -26.12
CA GLU A 9 1.84 -36.50 -26.52
C GLU A 9 0.87 -36.52 -25.31
N ARG A 10 1.32 -37.01 -24.14
CA ARG A 10 0.50 -36.98 -22.91
C ARG A 10 0.12 -35.59 -22.44
N PHE A 11 0.86 -34.56 -22.84
CA PHE A 11 0.56 -33.18 -22.54
C PHE A 11 -0.26 -32.49 -23.63
N ALA A 12 -0.53 -33.17 -24.75
CA ALA A 12 -1.42 -32.66 -25.78
C ALA A 12 -2.84 -32.52 -25.22
N GLY A 13 -3.37 -31.30 -25.24
CA GLY A 13 -4.70 -30.98 -24.67
C GLY A 13 -4.73 -30.61 -23.18
N LYS A 14 -3.62 -30.77 -22.43
CA LYS A 14 -3.56 -30.22 -21.07
C LYS A 14 -3.55 -28.68 -21.09
N HIS A 15 -4.03 -28.09 -20.01
CA HIS A 15 -4.09 -26.63 -19.85
C HIS A 15 -3.24 -26.19 -18.67
N ILE A 16 -2.76 -24.95 -18.73
CA ILE A 16 -2.00 -24.30 -17.66
C ILE A 16 -2.70 -23.03 -17.19
N VAL A 17 -2.82 -22.88 -15.89
CA VAL A 17 -3.31 -21.66 -15.27
C VAL A 17 -2.16 -20.66 -15.19
N LYS A 18 -2.34 -19.50 -15.82
CA LYS A 18 -1.41 -18.38 -15.71
C LYS A 18 -1.61 -17.63 -14.39
N ARG A 19 -0.62 -16.83 -14.00
CA ARG A 19 -0.66 -16.01 -12.76
C ARG A 19 -1.84 -15.03 -12.66
N ASN A 20 -2.40 -14.61 -13.80
CA ASN A 20 -3.59 -13.77 -13.87
C ASN A 20 -4.90 -14.57 -13.88
N GLY A 21 -4.87 -15.85 -13.52
CA GLY A 21 -6.03 -16.74 -13.51
C GLY A 21 -6.47 -17.25 -14.89
N SER A 22 -5.93 -16.73 -16.00
CA SER A 22 -6.33 -17.19 -17.35
C SER A 22 -5.80 -18.59 -17.64
N VAL A 23 -6.66 -19.43 -18.21
CA VAL A 23 -6.33 -20.79 -18.64
C VAL A 23 -5.89 -20.78 -20.10
N LYS A 24 -4.75 -21.40 -20.40
CA LYS A 24 -4.21 -21.52 -21.78
C LYS A 24 -3.76 -22.95 -22.05
N PRO A 25 -3.69 -23.37 -23.32
CA PRO A 25 -3.11 -24.65 -23.68
C PRO A 25 -1.66 -24.76 -23.17
N PHE A 26 -1.32 -25.92 -22.63
CA PHE A 26 0.05 -26.22 -22.18
C PHE A 26 0.94 -26.46 -23.40
N ASP A 27 2.08 -25.81 -23.43
CA ASP A 27 2.99 -25.81 -24.56
C ASP A 27 4.42 -26.14 -24.09
N VAL A 28 4.83 -27.39 -24.33
CA VAL A 28 6.14 -27.93 -23.94
C VAL A 28 7.28 -27.14 -24.62
N THR A 29 7.07 -26.67 -25.85
CA THR A 29 8.12 -25.97 -26.60
C THR A 29 8.59 -24.70 -25.93
N LYS A 30 7.69 -24.03 -25.19
CA LYS A 30 8.02 -22.84 -24.40
C LYS A 30 8.96 -23.15 -23.24
N ILE A 31 8.80 -24.32 -22.61
CA ILE A 31 9.68 -24.77 -21.52
C ILE A 31 11.06 -25.09 -22.11
N VAL A 32 11.12 -25.89 -23.20
CA VAL A 32 12.37 -26.21 -23.88
C VAL A 32 13.10 -24.94 -24.31
N SER A 33 12.40 -24.00 -24.94
CA SER A 33 12.99 -22.71 -25.35
C SER A 33 13.55 -21.91 -24.17
N ALA A 34 12.83 -21.87 -23.03
CA ALA A 34 13.30 -21.17 -21.84
C ALA A 34 14.55 -21.80 -21.22
N VAL A 35 14.57 -23.15 -21.10
CA VAL A 35 15.70 -23.90 -20.58
C VAL A 35 16.91 -23.79 -21.51
N THR A 36 16.69 -23.87 -22.85
CA THR A 36 17.73 -23.67 -23.86
C THR A 36 18.41 -22.30 -23.74
N ARG A 37 17.61 -21.24 -23.60
CA ARG A 37 18.16 -19.89 -23.43
C ARG A 37 18.99 -19.77 -22.16
N ALA A 38 18.53 -20.36 -21.06
CA ALA A 38 19.26 -20.36 -19.80
C ALA A 38 20.60 -21.11 -19.92
N GLY A 39 20.59 -22.30 -20.53
CA GLY A 39 21.80 -23.10 -20.74
C GLY A 39 22.82 -22.42 -21.67
N LYS A 40 22.35 -21.79 -22.75
CA LYS A 40 23.19 -21.00 -23.66
C LYS A 40 23.80 -19.78 -22.98
N ALA A 41 23.02 -19.06 -22.16
CA ALA A 41 23.48 -17.88 -21.44
C ALA A 41 24.61 -18.17 -20.43
N THR A 42 24.63 -19.38 -19.87
CA THR A 42 25.65 -19.83 -18.92
C THR A 42 26.79 -20.64 -19.56
N GLY A 43 26.62 -21.00 -20.84
CA GLY A 43 27.57 -21.86 -21.59
C GLY A 43 27.60 -23.32 -21.14
N GLU A 44 26.64 -23.79 -20.34
CA GLU A 44 26.62 -25.17 -19.83
C GLU A 44 26.05 -26.17 -20.82
N PHE A 45 25.01 -25.78 -21.58
CA PHE A 45 24.40 -26.68 -22.57
C PHE A 45 23.59 -25.93 -23.63
N GLY A 46 23.30 -26.67 -24.74
CA GLY A 46 22.46 -26.20 -25.84
C GLY A 46 21.08 -26.86 -25.88
N GLU A 47 20.42 -26.76 -27.06
CA GLU A 47 19.03 -27.16 -27.26
C GLU A 47 18.80 -28.68 -27.08
N ALA A 48 19.69 -29.54 -27.58
CA ALA A 48 19.55 -30.96 -27.44
C ALA A 48 19.47 -31.40 -25.96
N LYS A 49 20.43 -30.94 -25.16
CA LYS A 49 20.41 -31.23 -23.70
C LYS A 49 19.23 -30.59 -22.98
N ALA A 50 18.76 -29.41 -23.41
CA ALA A 50 17.56 -28.78 -22.84
C ALA A 50 16.31 -29.62 -23.11
N LEU A 51 16.18 -30.18 -24.31
CA LEU A 51 15.08 -31.10 -24.65
C LEU A 51 15.12 -32.35 -23.78
N ASP A 52 16.29 -32.97 -23.64
CA ASP A 52 16.48 -34.15 -22.80
C ASP A 52 16.11 -33.88 -21.35
N LEU A 53 16.54 -32.72 -20.78
CA LEU A 53 16.21 -32.31 -19.43
C LEU A 53 14.70 -32.15 -19.24
N VAL A 54 14.04 -31.49 -20.18
CA VAL A 54 12.59 -31.27 -20.09
C VAL A 54 11.85 -32.60 -20.16
N CYS A 55 12.18 -33.47 -21.10
CA CYS A 55 11.50 -34.75 -21.25
C CYS A 55 11.81 -35.76 -20.15
N ALA A 56 13.04 -35.78 -19.64
CA ALA A 56 13.45 -36.78 -18.65
C ALA A 56 13.10 -36.39 -17.20
N TYR A 57 13.08 -35.08 -16.86
CA TYR A 57 12.95 -34.63 -15.49
C TYR A 57 11.77 -33.67 -15.25
N VAL A 58 11.48 -32.76 -16.19
CA VAL A 58 10.40 -31.77 -15.96
C VAL A 58 9.02 -32.37 -16.19
N LEU A 59 8.80 -32.99 -17.39
CA LEU A 59 7.48 -33.49 -17.74
C LEU A 59 6.98 -34.61 -16.81
N PRO A 60 7.81 -35.60 -16.38
CA PRO A 60 7.33 -36.62 -15.44
C PRO A 60 6.84 -36.03 -14.10
N ARG A 61 7.50 -35.00 -13.58
CA ARG A 61 7.06 -34.31 -12.35
C ARG A 61 5.74 -33.54 -12.50
N LEU A 62 5.48 -33.04 -13.71
CA LEU A 62 4.24 -32.34 -14.03
C LEU A 62 3.08 -33.28 -14.32
N ASP A 63 3.37 -34.49 -14.79
CA ASP A 63 2.34 -35.49 -15.13
C ASP A 63 1.57 -35.98 -13.91
N GLU A 64 2.21 -36.00 -12.75
CA GLU A 64 1.61 -36.34 -11.48
C GLU A 64 0.62 -35.28 -10.91
N LYS A 65 0.56 -34.10 -11.52
CA LYS A 65 -0.25 -32.98 -11.01
C LYS A 65 -1.60 -32.88 -11.73
N SER A 66 -2.66 -32.73 -10.95
CA SER A 66 -4.01 -32.57 -11.47
C SER A 66 -4.25 -31.20 -12.12
N THR A 67 -3.56 -30.15 -11.63
CA THR A 67 -3.65 -28.79 -12.17
C THR A 67 -2.25 -28.23 -12.39
N LEU A 68 -1.97 -27.74 -13.61
CA LEU A 68 -0.71 -27.11 -13.93
C LEU A 68 -0.78 -25.60 -13.74
N CYS A 69 0.20 -25.02 -13.06
CA CYS A 69 0.40 -23.58 -12.99
C CYS A 69 1.85 -23.21 -13.32
N ILE A 70 2.10 -21.93 -13.57
CA ILE A 70 3.42 -21.43 -13.96
C ILE A 70 4.48 -21.74 -12.88
N GLU A 71 4.13 -21.61 -11.62
CA GLU A 71 5.01 -21.85 -10.48
C GLU A 71 5.48 -23.31 -10.45
N LEU A 72 4.54 -24.26 -10.58
CA LEU A 72 4.87 -25.69 -10.62
C LEU A 72 5.82 -26.03 -11.77
N VAL A 73 5.62 -25.41 -12.95
CA VAL A 73 6.53 -25.61 -14.09
C VAL A 73 7.92 -25.08 -13.78
N GLN A 74 8.01 -23.90 -13.15
CA GLN A 74 9.31 -23.31 -12.80
C GLN A 74 10.03 -24.14 -11.73
N ASP A 75 9.32 -24.62 -10.72
CA ASP A 75 9.87 -25.48 -9.68
C ASP A 75 10.38 -26.81 -10.27
N ALA A 76 9.62 -27.41 -11.21
CA ALA A 76 10.04 -28.61 -11.92
C ALA A 76 11.32 -28.39 -12.75
N VAL A 77 11.48 -27.22 -13.38
CA VAL A 77 12.70 -26.84 -14.11
C VAL A 77 13.89 -26.69 -13.17
N GLU A 78 13.72 -26.03 -12.03
CA GLU A 78 14.78 -25.88 -11.02
C GLU A 78 15.25 -27.24 -10.50
N HIS A 79 14.34 -28.13 -10.19
CA HIS A 79 14.67 -29.51 -9.80
C HIS A 79 15.39 -30.28 -10.90
N ALA A 80 14.94 -30.16 -12.15
CA ALA A 80 15.58 -30.83 -13.28
C ALA A 80 17.03 -30.35 -13.48
N LEU A 81 17.28 -29.05 -13.35
CA LEU A 81 18.64 -28.49 -13.45
C LEU A 81 19.52 -28.93 -12.28
N PHE A 82 18.97 -29.08 -11.09
CA PHE A 82 19.68 -29.59 -9.92
C PHE A 82 20.08 -31.05 -10.10
N GLU A 83 19.14 -31.93 -10.46
CA GLU A 83 19.38 -33.36 -10.63
C GLU A 83 20.36 -33.67 -11.78
N ALA A 84 20.34 -32.84 -12.82
CA ALA A 84 21.27 -32.94 -13.93
C ALA A 84 22.66 -32.33 -13.67
N GLY A 85 22.91 -31.77 -12.48
CA GLY A 85 24.17 -31.14 -12.10
C GLY A 85 24.49 -29.84 -12.84
N CYS A 86 23.47 -29.18 -13.44
CA CYS A 86 23.63 -27.94 -14.18
C CYS A 86 23.57 -26.72 -13.24
N PHE A 87 24.48 -26.64 -12.28
CA PHE A 87 24.42 -25.67 -11.17
C PHE A 87 24.61 -24.22 -11.60
N LYS A 88 25.39 -23.91 -12.62
CA LYS A 88 25.54 -22.55 -13.13
C LYS A 88 24.24 -22.05 -13.73
N THR A 89 23.58 -22.90 -14.54
CA THR A 89 22.29 -22.58 -15.14
C THR A 89 21.19 -22.50 -14.08
N LEU A 90 21.17 -23.39 -13.11
CA LEU A 90 20.25 -23.37 -12.00
C LEU A 90 20.32 -22.02 -11.25
N ARG A 91 21.52 -21.59 -10.86
CA ARG A 91 21.71 -20.31 -10.17
C ARG A 91 21.24 -19.12 -11.01
N ALA A 92 21.60 -19.10 -12.28
CA ALA A 92 21.18 -18.04 -13.20
C ALA A 92 19.64 -18.03 -13.39
N TYR A 93 19.02 -19.22 -13.46
CA TYR A 93 17.59 -19.38 -13.63
C TYR A 93 16.81 -18.87 -12.40
N ILE A 94 17.23 -19.20 -11.18
CA ILE A 94 16.62 -18.71 -9.93
C ILE A 94 16.71 -17.18 -9.85
N VAL A 95 17.89 -16.61 -10.09
CA VAL A 95 18.08 -15.14 -10.07
C VAL A 95 17.21 -14.46 -11.14
N TYR A 96 17.14 -15.02 -12.34
CA TYR A 96 16.28 -14.49 -13.40
C TYR A 96 14.80 -14.56 -13.03
N ARG A 97 14.34 -15.68 -12.45
CA ARG A 97 12.97 -15.86 -11.96
C ARG A 97 12.61 -14.79 -10.93
N GLU A 98 13.47 -14.57 -9.95
CA GLU A 98 13.28 -13.58 -8.91
C GLU A 98 13.24 -12.14 -9.46
N THR A 99 14.20 -11.80 -10.33
CA THR A 99 14.25 -10.49 -10.99
C THR A 99 12.98 -10.21 -11.81
N ARG A 100 12.47 -11.23 -12.53
CA ARG A 100 11.24 -11.12 -13.30
C ARG A 100 10.01 -11.01 -12.41
N THR A 101 10.00 -11.62 -11.23
CA THR A 101 8.91 -11.49 -10.26
C THR A 101 8.89 -10.08 -9.71
N LYS A 102 10.02 -9.56 -9.22
CA LYS A 102 10.15 -8.16 -8.76
C LYS A 102 9.74 -7.14 -9.82
N ALA A 103 10.14 -7.34 -11.07
CA ALA A 103 9.78 -6.42 -12.17
C ALA A 103 8.28 -6.46 -12.51
N ARG A 104 7.61 -7.61 -12.35
CA ARG A 104 6.15 -7.72 -12.53
C ARG A 104 5.39 -7.05 -11.39
N ASP A 105 5.84 -7.28 -10.16
CA ASP A 105 5.22 -6.70 -8.97
C ASP A 105 5.31 -5.18 -9.02
N ALA A 106 6.46 -4.64 -9.42
CA ALA A 106 6.64 -3.21 -9.67
C ALA A 106 5.68 -2.70 -10.77
N LYS A 107 5.59 -3.42 -11.91
CA LYS A 107 4.68 -3.04 -13.01
C LYS A 107 3.22 -3.09 -12.58
N GLN A 108 2.82 -4.07 -11.79
CA GLN A 108 1.45 -4.18 -11.27
C GLN A 108 1.14 -3.03 -10.31
N SER A 109 2.10 -2.60 -9.50
CA SER A 109 1.97 -1.41 -8.64
C SER A 109 1.70 -0.14 -9.46
N TRP A 110 2.41 0.07 -10.59
CA TRP A 110 2.17 1.21 -11.50
C TRP A 110 0.78 1.17 -12.15
N VAL A 111 0.32 0.00 -12.57
CA VAL A 111 -1.05 -0.17 -13.12
C VAL A 111 -2.10 0.19 -12.09
N ASN A 112 -1.91 -0.19 -10.83
CA ASN A 112 -2.83 0.17 -9.76
C ASN A 112 -2.87 1.68 -9.49
N VAL A 113 -1.76 2.39 -9.64
CA VAL A 113 -1.70 3.86 -9.49
C VAL A 113 -2.48 4.54 -10.61
N GLU A 114 -2.32 4.12 -11.88
CA GLU A 114 -3.08 4.67 -13.01
C GLU A 114 -4.59 4.49 -12.81
N SER A 115 -5.03 3.26 -12.48
CA SER A 115 -6.43 2.98 -12.16
C SER A 115 -6.94 3.87 -11.02
N SER A 116 -6.13 4.05 -9.98
CA SER A 116 -6.50 4.86 -8.83
C SER A 116 -6.69 6.34 -9.15
N ILE A 117 -5.87 6.88 -10.05
CA ILE A 117 -6.01 8.26 -10.52
C ILE A 117 -7.32 8.40 -11.33
N ASN A 118 -7.57 7.49 -12.26
CA ASN A 118 -8.76 7.53 -13.09
C ASN A 118 -10.04 7.37 -12.27
N GLU A 119 -10.07 6.43 -11.32
CA GLU A 119 -11.21 6.25 -10.39
C GLU A 119 -11.51 7.53 -9.59
N TYR A 120 -10.48 8.26 -9.16
CA TYR A 120 -10.66 9.53 -8.47
C TYR A 120 -11.18 10.61 -9.39
N LEU A 121 -10.61 10.76 -10.60
CA LEU A 121 -11.03 11.78 -11.57
C LEU A 121 -12.46 11.55 -12.07
N ASP A 122 -12.85 10.30 -12.26
CA ASP A 122 -14.20 9.91 -12.65
C ASP A 122 -15.22 9.94 -11.49
N GLN A 123 -14.77 10.30 -10.28
CA GLN A 123 -15.58 10.38 -9.06
C GLN A 123 -16.27 9.06 -8.67
N ILE A 124 -15.72 7.93 -9.08
CA ILE A 124 -16.25 6.59 -8.79
C ILE A 124 -15.59 5.93 -7.58
N ASP A 125 -14.52 6.50 -7.03
CA ASP A 125 -13.88 5.98 -5.83
C ASP A 125 -14.74 6.28 -4.58
N TRP A 126 -15.48 5.27 -4.13
CA TRP A 126 -16.36 5.36 -2.97
C TRP A 126 -15.64 5.77 -1.68
N ARG A 127 -14.33 5.51 -1.57
CA ARG A 127 -13.53 5.82 -0.38
C ARG A 127 -13.44 7.31 -0.13
N VAL A 128 -13.46 8.14 -1.17
CA VAL A 128 -13.45 9.60 -1.05
C VAL A 128 -14.71 10.11 -0.32
N ASN A 129 -15.84 9.42 -0.51
CA ASN A 129 -17.10 9.77 0.11
C ASN A 129 -17.37 9.00 1.42
N ALA A 130 -16.59 7.97 1.72
CA ALA A 130 -16.77 7.16 2.92
C ALA A 130 -16.39 7.91 4.20
N ASN A 131 -15.50 8.90 4.10
CA ASN A 131 -15.11 9.76 5.19
C ASN A 131 -15.45 11.22 4.83
N ALA A 132 -16.36 11.84 5.57
CA ALA A 132 -16.86 13.19 5.31
C ALA A 132 -15.79 14.30 5.34
N ASN A 133 -14.60 13.99 5.85
CA ASN A 133 -13.50 14.95 5.96
C ASN A 133 -12.73 15.17 4.64
N GLN A 134 -12.98 14.35 3.62
CA GLN A 134 -12.31 14.44 2.32
C GLN A 134 -13.31 14.76 1.21
N GLY A 135 -12.93 15.65 0.31
CA GLY A 135 -13.71 15.99 -0.88
C GLY A 135 -12.87 15.89 -2.15
N TYR A 136 -13.52 15.92 -3.30
CA TYR A 136 -12.84 15.95 -4.60
C TYR A 136 -12.13 17.29 -4.81
N SER A 137 -10.81 17.27 -4.71
CA SER A 137 -9.92 18.43 -4.89
C SER A 137 -8.55 17.97 -5.37
N LEU A 138 -7.70 18.89 -5.83
CA LEU A 138 -6.31 18.56 -6.18
C LEU A 138 -5.55 18.00 -4.97
N GLY A 139 -5.72 18.59 -3.79
CA GLY A 139 -5.12 18.09 -2.56
C GLY A 139 -5.64 16.69 -2.20
N GLY A 140 -6.95 16.46 -2.31
CA GLY A 140 -7.58 15.16 -2.11
C GLY A 140 -7.07 14.10 -3.10
N LEU A 141 -6.86 14.45 -4.37
CA LEU A 141 -6.23 13.56 -5.36
C LEU A 141 -4.83 13.12 -4.92
N ILE A 142 -3.99 14.08 -4.50
CA ILE A 142 -2.62 13.80 -4.06
C ILE A 142 -2.64 12.86 -2.86
N LEU A 143 -3.47 13.13 -1.86
CA LEU A 143 -3.61 12.31 -0.66
C LEU A 143 -4.14 10.90 -1.00
N ASN A 144 -5.16 10.80 -1.85
CA ASN A 144 -5.72 9.50 -2.27
C ASN A 144 -4.67 8.64 -2.97
N VAL A 145 -3.94 9.20 -3.94
CA VAL A 145 -2.91 8.46 -4.68
C VAL A 145 -1.74 8.09 -3.77
N SER A 146 -1.23 9.04 -2.97
CA SER A 146 -0.13 8.77 -2.05
C SER A 146 -0.53 7.73 -1.00
N GLY A 147 -1.74 7.82 -0.47
CA GLY A 147 -2.27 6.86 0.50
C GLY A 147 -2.35 5.43 -0.05
N LYS A 148 -2.82 5.26 -1.29
CA LYS A 148 -2.85 3.94 -1.96
C LYS A 148 -1.43 3.38 -2.18
N VAL A 149 -0.46 4.22 -2.53
CA VAL A 149 0.94 3.81 -2.67
C VAL A 149 1.52 3.39 -1.31
N MET A 150 1.28 4.19 -0.27
CA MET A 150 1.73 3.88 1.09
C MET A 150 1.09 2.60 1.62
N ALA A 151 -0.23 2.43 1.47
CA ALA A 151 -0.93 1.21 1.85
C ALA A 151 -0.34 -0.04 1.18
N ASN A 152 -0.05 0.05 -0.12
CA ASN A 152 0.59 -1.05 -0.84
C ASN A 152 1.99 -1.38 -0.29
N TYR A 153 2.77 -0.37 0.10
CA TYR A 153 4.07 -0.57 0.73
C TYR A 153 3.93 -1.27 2.10
N TRP A 154 3.03 -0.79 2.97
CA TRP A 154 2.81 -1.40 4.28
C TRP A 154 2.39 -2.87 4.18
N LEU A 155 1.44 -3.18 3.31
CA LEU A 155 0.90 -4.53 3.11
C LEU A 155 1.89 -5.52 2.49
N ASN A 156 2.90 -5.05 1.76
CA ASN A 156 3.85 -5.93 1.08
C ASN A 156 5.22 -6.02 1.75
N PHE A 157 5.62 -5.01 2.56
CA PHE A 157 6.97 -4.93 3.08
C PHE A 157 7.07 -4.78 4.60
N ILE A 158 6.03 -4.26 5.25
CA ILE A 158 6.04 -3.99 6.69
C ILE A 158 5.23 -5.02 7.45
N TYR A 159 4.00 -5.31 7.02
CA TYR A 159 3.20 -6.37 7.63
C TYR A 159 3.68 -7.76 7.19
N PRO A 160 3.51 -8.80 8.04
CA PRO A 160 3.68 -10.19 7.62
C PRO A 160 2.85 -10.51 6.37
N ALA A 161 3.38 -11.37 5.50
CA ALA A 161 2.75 -11.67 4.21
C ALA A 161 1.32 -12.21 4.34
N GLU A 162 1.06 -13.00 5.39
CA GLU A 162 -0.28 -13.51 5.71
C GLU A 162 -1.26 -12.42 6.09
N VAL A 163 -0.83 -11.39 6.82
CA VAL A 163 -1.66 -10.23 7.18
C VAL A 163 -2.00 -9.41 5.93
N GLY A 164 -0.99 -9.11 5.11
CA GLY A 164 -1.20 -8.40 3.84
C GLY A 164 -2.12 -9.16 2.89
N ARG A 165 -2.04 -10.50 2.86
CA ARG A 165 -2.94 -11.34 2.08
C ARG A 165 -4.36 -11.29 2.63
N ALA A 166 -4.54 -11.51 3.92
CA ALA A 166 -5.85 -11.50 4.57
C ALA A 166 -6.60 -10.18 4.37
N HIS A 167 -5.87 -9.04 4.41
CA HIS A 167 -6.47 -7.74 4.10
C HIS A 167 -6.94 -7.65 2.63
N ARG A 168 -6.14 -8.14 1.68
CA ARG A 168 -6.51 -8.11 0.25
C ARG A 168 -7.63 -9.08 -0.12
N GLU A 169 -7.72 -10.20 0.60
CA GLU A 169 -8.77 -11.23 0.42
C GLU A 169 -10.05 -10.91 1.22
N ALA A 170 -10.05 -9.79 1.95
CA ALA A 170 -11.15 -9.33 2.80
C ALA A 170 -11.47 -10.24 4.00
N ASP A 171 -10.53 -11.05 4.44
CA ASP A 171 -10.63 -11.84 5.67
C ASP A 171 -10.50 -10.94 6.92
N LEU A 172 -9.76 -9.85 6.80
CA LEU A 172 -9.66 -8.79 7.80
C LEU A 172 -9.55 -7.42 7.13
N HIS A 173 -9.87 -6.37 7.88
CA HIS A 173 -9.69 -4.99 7.45
C HIS A 173 -8.71 -4.26 8.37
N ILE A 174 -7.62 -3.70 7.80
CA ILE A 174 -6.72 -2.77 8.48
C ILE A 174 -7.14 -1.37 8.05
N HIS A 175 -7.49 -0.54 9.02
CA HIS A 175 -7.97 0.82 8.82
C HIS A 175 -6.83 1.80 8.54
N ASP A 176 -7.09 2.86 7.78
CA ASP A 176 -6.18 4.00 7.56
C ASP A 176 -4.74 3.62 7.17
N LEU A 177 -4.62 2.71 6.20
CA LEU A 177 -3.33 2.26 5.67
C LEU A 177 -2.56 3.34 4.89
N ASP A 178 -3.17 4.49 4.61
CA ASP A 178 -2.50 5.65 4.05
C ASP A 178 -1.52 6.30 5.04
N MET A 179 -1.77 6.12 6.35
CA MET A 179 -0.90 6.58 7.42
C MET A 179 -0.58 5.45 8.40
N LEU A 180 0.69 5.09 8.55
CA LEU A 180 1.14 4.18 9.60
C LEU A 180 1.45 4.99 10.87
N SER A 181 0.42 5.51 11.51
CA SER A 181 0.50 6.38 12.69
C SER A 181 -0.54 5.99 13.75
N GLY A 182 -0.57 6.71 14.88
CA GLY A 182 -1.65 6.61 15.85
C GLY A 182 -2.98 6.99 15.22
N TYR A 183 -4.07 6.29 15.59
CA TYR A 183 -5.37 6.52 14.99
C TYR A 183 -5.99 7.84 15.51
N CYS A 184 -6.32 7.90 16.78
CA CYS A 184 -6.90 9.08 17.43
C CYS A 184 -6.05 9.52 18.61
N ALA A 185 -6.12 10.81 18.96
CA ALA A 185 -5.38 11.34 20.09
C ALA A 185 -6.23 12.29 20.95
N GLY A 186 -6.05 12.18 22.27
CA GLY A 186 -6.51 13.17 23.24
C GLY A 186 -5.33 14.02 23.71
N TRP A 187 -5.48 15.32 23.65
CA TRP A 187 -4.45 16.28 24.00
C TRP A 187 -4.77 17.04 25.27
N SER A 188 -3.75 17.44 26.01
CA SER A 188 -3.91 18.29 27.19
C SER A 188 -4.09 19.75 26.78
N LEU A 189 -5.33 20.24 26.83
CA LEU A 189 -5.61 21.65 26.62
C LEU A 189 -4.89 22.55 27.65
N ARG A 190 -4.77 22.07 28.88
CA ARG A 190 -4.02 22.77 29.94
C ARG A 190 -2.56 23.00 29.56
N THR A 191 -1.91 22.00 28.99
CA THR A 191 -0.50 22.12 28.55
C THR A 191 -0.39 23.15 27.44
N LEU A 192 -1.25 23.06 26.39
CA LEU A 192 -1.26 24.04 25.31
C LEU A 192 -1.45 25.48 25.81
N LEU A 193 -2.41 25.72 26.72
CA LEU A 193 -2.69 27.04 27.24
C LEU A 193 -1.58 27.59 28.16
N ASN A 194 -0.81 26.73 28.82
CA ASN A 194 0.30 27.15 29.68
C ASN A 194 1.60 27.36 28.92
N GLU A 195 1.87 26.59 27.91
CA GLU A 195 3.15 26.56 27.22
C GLU A 195 3.12 27.24 25.85
N GLY A 196 1.95 27.30 25.23
CA GLY A 196 1.80 27.77 23.85
C GLY A 196 2.21 26.75 22.81
N LEU A 197 2.52 27.19 21.59
CA LEU A 197 2.93 26.37 20.45
C LEU A 197 4.45 26.46 20.28
N ASN A 198 5.18 25.47 20.77
CA ASN A 198 6.65 25.46 20.78
C ASN A 198 7.26 24.41 19.85
N GLY A 199 6.54 23.92 18.88
CA GLY A 199 6.81 22.56 18.46
C GLY A 199 7.73 22.34 17.27
N VAL A 200 8.08 23.31 16.45
CA VAL A 200 8.86 23.02 15.24
C VAL A 200 10.07 23.93 15.15
N ALA A 201 11.26 23.33 15.27
CA ALA A 201 12.51 24.07 15.17
C ALA A 201 12.58 24.91 13.88
N GLY A 202 12.92 26.19 14.01
CA GLY A 202 13.01 27.12 12.88
C GLY A 202 11.66 27.64 12.33
N LYS A 203 10.55 27.34 13.00
CA LYS A 203 9.22 27.92 12.70
C LYS A 203 8.83 28.96 13.76
N VAL A 204 7.75 29.70 13.45
CA VAL A 204 7.23 30.70 14.39
C VAL A 204 6.70 29.99 15.63
N GLU A 205 7.17 30.43 16.80
CA GLU A 205 6.69 30.00 18.10
C GLU A 205 5.58 30.93 18.59
N ALA A 206 4.60 30.39 19.31
CA ALA A 206 3.58 31.16 19.95
C ALA A 206 3.60 30.92 21.46
N ALA A 207 3.85 31.96 22.25
CA ALA A 207 3.81 31.90 23.72
C ALA A 207 2.40 31.54 24.20
N ALA A 208 2.29 31.22 25.49
CA ALA A 208 1.01 31.00 26.17
C ALA A 208 0.00 32.11 25.85
N PRO A 209 -1.24 31.81 25.48
CA PRO A 209 -2.23 32.79 25.10
C PRO A 209 -2.64 33.63 26.32
N LYS A 210 -2.96 34.89 26.08
CA LYS A 210 -3.40 35.82 27.14
C LYS A 210 -4.88 36.17 27.08
N HIS A 211 -5.50 35.97 25.93
CA HIS A 211 -6.90 36.31 25.62
C HIS A 211 -7.63 35.14 24.99
N LEU A 212 -8.96 35.12 25.09
CA LEU A 212 -9.80 34.04 24.55
C LEU A 212 -9.58 33.83 23.07
N SER A 213 -9.54 34.87 22.25
CA SER A 213 -9.32 34.80 20.82
C SER A 213 -7.95 34.18 20.44
N SER A 214 -6.92 34.50 21.21
CA SER A 214 -5.61 33.91 21.04
C SER A 214 -5.59 32.43 21.42
N ALA A 215 -6.29 32.06 22.49
CA ALA A 215 -6.41 30.67 22.94
C ALA A 215 -7.15 29.82 21.91
N THR A 216 -8.27 30.26 21.39
CA THR A 216 -9.04 29.58 20.35
C THR A 216 -8.23 29.46 19.04
N GLY A 217 -7.50 30.52 18.65
CA GLY A 217 -6.61 30.48 17.49
C GLY A 217 -5.48 29.45 17.62
N GLN A 218 -4.87 29.35 18.82
CA GLN A 218 -3.86 28.33 19.08
C GLN A 218 -4.41 26.89 19.06
N ILE A 219 -5.63 26.68 19.55
CA ILE A 219 -6.34 25.40 19.47
C ILE A 219 -6.51 24.98 18.02
N VAL A 220 -7.01 25.87 17.16
CA VAL A 220 -7.18 25.60 15.71
C VAL A 220 -5.85 25.24 15.06
N ASN A 221 -4.81 26.04 15.31
CA ASN A 221 -3.49 25.81 14.74
C ASN A 221 -2.86 24.49 15.21
N PHE A 222 -3.03 24.14 16.50
CA PHE A 222 -2.56 22.87 17.04
C PHE A 222 -3.25 21.69 16.39
N LEU A 223 -4.58 21.68 16.36
CA LEU A 223 -5.35 20.60 15.75
C LEU A 223 -5.07 20.48 14.25
N GLY A 224 -4.97 21.61 13.53
CA GLY A 224 -4.61 21.64 12.11
C GLY A 224 -3.19 21.14 11.81
N THR A 225 -2.25 21.32 12.75
CA THR A 225 -0.90 20.77 12.63
C THR A 225 -0.91 19.27 12.90
N MET A 226 -1.54 18.85 13.98
CA MET A 226 -1.55 17.46 14.43
C MET A 226 -2.35 16.53 13.52
N GLN A 227 -3.29 17.03 12.73
CA GLN A 227 -4.02 16.22 11.74
C GLN A 227 -3.09 15.64 10.66
N ASN A 228 -1.88 16.18 10.48
CA ASN A 228 -0.91 15.64 9.53
C ASN A 228 -0.09 14.47 10.11
N GLU A 229 -0.16 14.27 11.42
CA GLU A 229 0.64 13.28 12.15
C GLU A 229 -0.21 12.11 12.68
N TRP A 230 -1.55 12.24 12.61
CA TRP A 230 -2.50 11.27 13.15
C TRP A 230 -3.57 10.94 12.12
N ALA A 231 -3.95 9.67 12.02
CA ALA A 231 -4.87 9.19 11.00
C ALA A 231 -6.33 9.55 11.28
N GLY A 232 -6.71 9.72 12.56
CA GLY A 232 -8.09 9.94 12.96
C GLY A 232 -8.31 11.23 13.73
N ALA A 233 -9.43 11.27 14.46
CA ALA A 233 -9.88 12.45 15.18
C ALA A 233 -8.98 12.81 16.35
N GLN A 234 -8.96 14.10 16.67
CA GLN A 234 -8.20 14.68 17.77
C GLN A 234 -9.14 15.39 18.74
N ALA A 235 -8.84 15.32 20.01
CA ALA A 235 -9.72 15.85 21.03
C ALA A 235 -8.97 16.61 22.14
N PHE A 236 -9.62 17.63 22.65
CA PHE A 236 -9.31 18.24 23.93
C PHE A 236 -10.44 17.96 24.91
N SER A 237 -10.07 17.70 26.16
CA SER A 237 -11.05 17.58 27.24
C SER A 237 -11.18 18.89 28.05
N SER A 238 -12.31 19.07 28.73
CA SER A 238 -12.54 20.18 29.67
C SER A 238 -12.38 21.57 29.03
N PHE A 239 -12.81 21.69 27.79
CA PHE A 239 -12.67 22.89 26.97
C PHE A 239 -13.28 24.12 27.62
N ASP A 240 -14.50 24.04 28.10
CA ASP A 240 -15.21 25.11 28.83
C ASP A 240 -14.47 25.51 30.09
N THR A 241 -14.06 24.55 30.88
CA THR A 241 -13.38 24.77 32.17
C THR A 241 -12.05 25.51 31.99
N TYR A 242 -11.26 25.16 30.99
CA TYR A 242 -9.97 25.79 30.75
C TYR A 242 -10.07 27.12 30.02
N LEU A 243 -11.13 27.39 29.27
CA LEU A 243 -11.34 28.69 28.62
C LEU A 243 -12.06 29.72 29.49
N ALA A 244 -12.85 29.31 30.47
CA ALA A 244 -13.56 30.20 31.38
C ALA A 244 -12.67 31.25 32.09
N PRO A 245 -11.42 30.96 32.51
CA PRO A 245 -10.53 31.95 33.09
C PRO A 245 -10.21 33.12 32.16
N PHE A 246 -10.11 32.92 30.84
CA PHE A 246 -9.87 34.00 29.88
C PHE A 246 -11.07 34.92 29.76
N ILE A 247 -12.28 34.34 29.71
CA ILE A 247 -13.55 35.11 29.68
C ILE A 247 -13.66 35.98 30.92
N ARG A 248 -13.40 35.41 32.09
CA ARG A 248 -13.47 36.13 33.39
C ARG A 248 -12.42 37.20 33.47
N LYS A 249 -11.18 36.93 33.07
CA LYS A 249 -10.05 37.87 33.14
C LYS A 249 -10.32 39.14 32.32
N ASP A 250 -10.83 38.96 31.10
CA ASP A 250 -11.08 40.05 30.17
C ASP A 250 -12.49 40.65 30.31
N ASN A 251 -13.32 40.12 31.24
CA ASN A 251 -14.70 40.49 31.47
C ASN A 251 -15.52 40.55 30.16
N LEU A 252 -15.37 39.53 29.32
CA LEU A 252 -15.96 39.49 27.97
C LEU A 252 -17.48 39.43 28.03
N PRO A 253 -18.21 40.27 27.27
CA PRO A 253 -19.64 40.12 27.10
C PRO A 253 -19.99 38.87 26.34
N TYR A 254 -21.18 38.31 26.56
CA TYR A 254 -21.64 37.09 25.94
C TYR A 254 -21.50 37.08 24.40
N ALA A 255 -21.79 38.24 23.76
CA ALA A 255 -21.70 38.36 22.30
C ALA A 255 -20.28 38.14 21.78
N GLU A 256 -19.25 38.60 22.48
CA GLU A 256 -17.84 38.37 22.09
C GLU A 256 -17.41 36.91 22.34
N VAL A 257 -17.87 36.30 23.43
CA VAL A 257 -17.63 34.86 23.67
C VAL A 257 -18.27 34.03 22.58
N LEU A 258 -19.54 34.34 22.23
CA LEU A 258 -20.24 33.65 21.14
C LEU A 258 -19.49 33.78 19.81
N GLN A 259 -18.99 35.00 19.49
CA GLN A 259 -18.21 35.23 18.28
C GLN A 259 -16.94 34.40 18.26
N CYS A 260 -16.17 34.35 19.35
CA CYS A 260 -14.98 33.53 19.44
C CYS A 260 -15.28 32.03 19.26
N MET A 261 -16.40 31.53 19.74
CA MET A 261 -16.83 30.14 19.55
C MET A 261 -17.26 29.88 18.11
N GLN A 262 -17.94 30.81 17.49
CA GLN A 262 -18.28 30.70 16.05
C GLN A 262 -17.02 30.66 15.17
N GLU A 263 -16.03 31.50 15.45
CA GLU A 263 -14.75 31.52 14.74
C GLU A 263 -14.00 30.22 14.94
N LEU A 264 -13.95 29.67 16.14
CA LEU A 264 -13.36 28.38 16.42
C LEU A 264 -13.99 27.28 15.56
N ILE A 265 -15.31 27.14 15.64
CA ILE A 265 -16.05 26.11 14.91
C ILE A 265 -15.91 26.30 13.40
N TYR A 266 -16.00 27.54 12.91
CA TYR A 266 -15.82 27.86 11.51
C TYR A 266 -14.42 27.43 11.01
N ASN A 267 -13.37 27.84 11.74
CA ASN A 267 -11.99 27.53 11.34
C ASN A 267 -11.65 26.03 11.38
N LEU A 268 -12.28 25.26 12.28
CA LEU A 268 -12.13 23.80 12.32
C LEU A 268 -12.86 23.10 11.16
N ASN A 269 -13.96 23.71 10.65
CA ASN A 269 -14.77 23.14 9.56
C ASN A 269 -14.38 23.63 8.16
N VAL A 270 -13.55 24.65 8.06
CA VAL A 270 -13.03 25.10 6.75
C VAL A 270 -12.01 24.07 6.25
N PRO A 271 -12.13 23.61 5.00
CA PRO A 271 -11.15 22.71 4.41
C PRO A 271 -9.75 23.30 4.48
N SER A 272 -8.79 22.50 4.97
CA SER A 272 -7.39 22.87 5.00
C SER A 272 -6.82 23.00 3.58
N ARG A 273 -5.57 23.43 3.47
CA ARG A 273 -4.83 23.47 2.19
C ARG A 273 -4.93 22.17 1.40
N TRP A 274 -5.08 21.04 2.05
CA TRP A 274 -5.19 19.72 1.43
C TRP A 274 -6.63 19.30 1.12
N GLY A 275 -7.60 20.21 1.26
CA GLY A 275 -9.00 19.93 0.99
C GLY A 275 -9.69 19.06 2.05
N THR A 276 -9.09 18.94 3.22
CA THR A 276 -9.63 18.19 4.35
C THR A 276 -10.05 19.13 5.48
N GLN A 277 -11.11 18.78 6.20
CA GLN A 277 -11.49 19.41 7.45
C GLN A 277 -10.63 18.83 8.59
N THR A 278 -10.41 19.62 9.64
CA THR A 278 -9.74 19.13 10.85
C THR A 278 -10.72 18.25 11.63
N PRO A 279 -10.47 16.94 11.76
CA PRO A 279 -11.31 16.07 12.59
C PRO A 279 -11.06 16.34 14.07
N PHE A 280 -12.08 16.71 14.81
CA PHE A 280 -11.99 17.06 16.24
C PHE A 280 -13.18 16.56 17.04
#